data_9ccf4cf69d0f85bff99195d077d34cb3
#
_entry.id   9ccf4cf69d0f85bff99195d077d34cb3
#
_cell.length_a   1.000
_cell.length_b   1.000
_cell.length_c   1.000
_cell.angle_alpha   90.00
_cell.angle_beta   90.00
_cell.angle_gamma   90.00
#
_symmetry.space_group_name_H-M   'P 1'
#
loop_
_entity.id
_entity.type
_entity.pdbx_description
1 polymer ?
#
loop_
_entity_poly.entity_id
_entity_poly.type
_entity_poly.pdbx_seq_one_letter_code
_entity_poly.pdbx_strand_id
1 'polypeptide(L)'
;MLHQVSGAGGLGVVELVLGTGPVVAAVLWLLVAFSIGSWGIILYKLIQISRARRESEKFIAIFWESKNLAAIHTASVGLKSSPVAQVFRAGYQELLQLTRAKRQAVGSDSGFSTDLGGIANVMRAMKRQENVELTKLEAGITFLATTGSSAPFIGLFGTVWGIMTAFLGLSASHTSSIQAVAPGIAEALITTAVGLVAAIPSQMFYNYFTARIRVLATEMDNFTSEFLNIAERHFLS
;
A
#
# COMPACT_ATOMS: atom_id res chain seq x y z
N MET A 1 8.24 -10.17 47.88
CA MET A 1 8.18 -8.72 47.59
C MET A 1 7.99 -8.48 46.07
N LEU A 2 7.07 -9.22 45.40
CA LEU A 2 6.84 -9.22 43.97
C LEU A 2 5.33 -9.25 43.60
N HIS A 3 4.47 -8.59 44.40
CA HIS A 3 3.01 -8.74 44.20
C HIS A 3 2.23 -7.41 44.22
N GLN A 4 2.81 -6.28 43.75
CA GLN A 4 2.08 -4.99 43.73
C GLN A 4 2.38 -4.14 42.50
N VAL A 5 2.56 -4.73 41.31
CA VAL A 5 2.73 -3.93 40.06
C VAL A 5 1.56 -4.15 39.06
N SER A 6 0.55 -4.93 39.40
CA SER A 6 -0.46 -5.37 38.43
C SER A 6 -1.74 -4.53 38.36
N GLY A 7 -1.87 -3.40 39.08
CA GLY A 7 -3.12 -2.62 39.12
C GLY A 7 -3.05 -1.16 38.70
N ALA A 8 -1.87 -0.59 38.53
CA ALA A 8 -1.70 0.86 38.33
C ALA A 8 -1.33 1.29 36.91
N GLY A 9 -1.04 0.36 36.01
CA GLY A 9 -0.44 0.71 34.71
C GLY A 9 -1.40 1.29 33.64
N GLY A 10 -2.68 0.99 33.72
CA GLY A 10 -3.61 1.39 32.66
C GLY A 10 -4.31 2.73 32.91
N LEU A 11 -4.65 3.01 34.16
CA LEU A 11 -5.31 4.28 34.52
C LEU A 11 -4.30 5.42 34.63
N GLY A 12 -3.07 5.15 35.09
CA GLY A 12 -2.02 6.14 35.22
C GLY A 12 -1.55 6.77 33.90
N VAL A 13 -1.50 6.00 32.81
CA VAL A 13 -1.11 6.52 31.48
C VAL A 13 -2.22 7.42 30.91
N VAL A 14 -3.49 7.06 31.10
CA VAL A 14 -4.64 7.86 30.65
C VAL A 14 -4.74 9.17 31.46
N GLU A 15 -4.55 9.11 32.77
CA GLU A 15 -4.54 10.31 33.64
C GLU A 15 -3.34 11.22 33.31
N LEU A 16 -2.16 10.66 33.04
CA LEU A 16 -1.00 11.42 32.58
C LEU A 16 -1.29 12.10 31.23
N VAL A 17 -1.94 11.42 30.28
CA VAL A 17 -2.32 12.00 28.98
C VAL A 17 -3.37 13.11 29.12
N LEU A 18 -4.28 13.01 30.08
CA LEU A 18 -5.31 14.04 30.34
C LEU A 18 -4.76 15.24 31.12
N GLY A 19 -3.66 15.08 31.87
CA GLY A 19 -2.98 16.15 32.59
C GLY A 19 -1.97 16.94 31.76
N THR A 20 -1.62 16.48 30.54
CA THR A 20 -0.64 17.15 29.70
C THR A 20 -1.14 18.48 29.14
N GLY A 21 -0.20 19.40 28.93
CA GLY A 21 -0.52 20.69 28.30
C GLY A 21 -1.13 20.50 26.91
N PRO A 22 -1.92 21.45 26.38
CA PRO A 22 -2.75 21.27 25.17
C PRO A 22 -1.94 20.90 23.92
N VAL A 23 -0.69 21.33 23.80
CA VAL A 23 0.19 21.02 22.67
C VAL A 23 0.64 19.56 22.71
N VAL A 24 1.08 19.06 23.88
CA VAL A 24 1.51 17.67 24.05
C VAL A 24 0.34 16.72 23.83
N ALA A 25 -0.84 17.06 24.37
CA ALA A 25 -2.07 16.30 24.13
C ALA A 25 -2.43 16.23 22.62
N ALA A 26 -2.35 17.37 21.90
CA ALA A 26 -2.61 17.40 20.46
C ALA A 26 -1.63 16.51 19.68
N VAL A 27 -0.34 16.52 20.03
CA VAL A 27 0.68 15.63 19.45
C VAL A 27 0.34 14.16 19.70
N LEU A 28 -0.04 13.79 20.92
CA LEU A 28 -0.41 12.42 21.26
C LEU A 28 -1.62 11.94 20.46
N TRP A 29 -2.69 12.74 20.38
CA TRP A 29 -3.87 12.41 19.60
C TRP A 29 -3.58 12.26 18.10
N LEU A 30 -2.72 13.11 17.54
CA LEU A 30 -2.26 13.01 16.17
C LEU A 30 -1.51 11.70 15.93
N LEU A 31 -0.60 11.31 16.82
CA LEU A 31 0.16 10.06 16.73
C LEU A 31 -0.74 8.83 16.87
N VAL A 32 -1.72 8.86 17.77
CA VAL A 32 -2.73 7.80 17.91
C VAL A 32 -3.56 7.67 16.63
N ALA A 33 -4.00 8.77 16.04
CA ALA A 33 -4.73 8.77 14.77
C ALA A 33 -3.88 8.17 13.64
N PHE A 34 -2.60 8.54 13.54
CA PHE A 34 -1.66 7.95 12.59
C PHE A 34 -1.48 6.45 12.80
N SER A 35 -1.37 6.01 14.05
CA SER A 35 -1.26 4.58 14.39
C SER A 35 -2.50 3.80 13.97
N ILE A 36 -3.69 4.26 14.31
CA ILE A 36 -4.97 3.62 13.94
C ILE A 36 -5.11 3.57 12.41
N GLY A 37 -4.86 4.68 11.72
CA GLY A 37 -4.90 4.74 10.26
C GLY A 37 -3.91 3.78 9.61
N SER A 38 -2.68 3.70 10.13
CA SER A 38 -1.66 2.77 9.64
C SER A 38 -2.09 1.31 9.80
N TRP A 39 -2.60 0.91 10.95
CA TRP A 39 -3.08 -0.46 11.17
C TRP A 39 -4.27 -0.80 10.28
N GLY A 40 -5.19 0.15 10.07
CA GLY A 40 -6.30 -0.04 9.12
C GLY A 40 -5.80 -0.32 7.69
N ILE A 41 -4.83 0.48 7.21
CA ILE A 41 -4.22 0.29 5.88
C ILE A 41 -3.44 -1.02 5.82
N ILE A 42 -2.66 -1.35 6.85
CA ILE A 42 -1.88 -2.60 6.92
C ILE A 42 -2.79 -3.82 6.76
N LEU A 43 -3.86 -3.92 7.55
CA LEU A 43 -4.80 -5.04 7.49
C LEU A 43 -5.50 -5.14 6.14
N TYR A 44 -5.97 -4.01 5.60
CA TYR A 44 -6.57 -3.97 4.27
C TYR A 44 -5.62 -4.44 3.18
N LYS A 45 -4.37 -3.94 3.19
CA LYS A 45 -3.35 -4.27 2.18
C LYS A 45 -2.85 -5.72 2.28
N LEU A 46 -2.73 -6.27 3.46
CA LEU A 46 -2.41 -7.70 3.63
C LEU A 46 -3.43 -8.58 2.92
N ILE A 47 -4.71 -8.28 3.09
CA ILE A 47 -5.79 -9.03 2.44
C ILE A 47 -5.78 -8.80 0.93
N GLN A 48 -5.68 -7.54 0.48
CA GLN A 48 -5.71 -7.15 -0.92
C GLN A 48 -4.58 -7.82 -1.71
N ILE A 49 -3.33 -7.69 -1.26
CA ILE A 49 -2.15 -8.22 -1.95
C ILE A 49 -2.12 -9.75 -1.91
N SER A 50 -2.53 -10.37 -0.79
CA SER A 50 -2.62 -11.83 -0.71
C SER A 50 -3.66 -12.40 -1.68
N ARG A 51 -4.82 -11.74 -1.82
CA ARG A 51 -5.83 -12.14 -2.81
C ARG A 51 -5.34 -11.93 -4.24
N ALA A 52 -4.73 -10.77 -4.52
CA ALA A 52 -4.18 -10.45 -5.83
C ALA A 52 -3.19 -11.51 -6.29
N ARG A 53 -2.25 -11.90 -5.42
CA ARG A 53 -1.27 -12.94 -5.69
C ARG A 53 -1.92 -14.30 -5.92
N ARG A 54 -2.78 -14.77 -5.00
CA ARG A 54 -3.45 -16.08 -5.12
C ARG A 54 -4.28 -16.21 -6.40
N GLU A 55 -5.02 -15.16 -6.75
CA GLU A 55 -5.83 -15.16 -7.96
C GLU A 55 -4.96 -15.07 -9.22
N SER A 56 -3.80 -14.36 -9.18
CA SER A 56 -2.87 -14.32 -10.30
C SER A 56 -2.20 -15.67 -10.54
N GLU A 57 -1.73 -16.35 -9.49
CA GLU A 57 -1.18 -17.70 -9.59
C GLU A 57 -2.20 -18.68 -10.22
N LYS A 58 -3.48 -18.61 -9.78
CA LYS A 58 -4.55 -19.41 -10.37
C LYS A 58 -4.80 -19.07 -11.84
N PHE A 59 -4.82 -17.79 -12.18
CA PHE A 59 -5.04 -17.36 -13.56
C PHE A 59 -3.92 -17.83 -14.48
N ILE A 60 -2.66 -17.69 -14.07
CA ILE A 60 -1.49 -18.13 -14.82
C ILE A 60 -1.56 -19.66 -15.07
N ALA A 61 -1.94 -20.45 -14.07
CA ALA A 61 -2.13 -21.89 -14.24
C ALA A 61 -3.20 -22.21 -15.30
N ILE A 62 -4.37 -21.56 -15.21
CA ILE A 62 -5.46 -21.71 -16.20
C ILE A 62 -5.00 -21.30 -17.60
N PHE A 63 -4.22 -20.22 -17.71
CA PHE A 63 -3.71 -19.71 -18.98
C PHE A 63 -2.83 -20.73 -19.69
N TRP A 64 -1.94 -21.40 -18.97
CA TRP A 64 -1.02 -22.40 -19.55
C TRP A 64 -1.68 -23.75 -19.84
N GLU A 65 -2.70 -24.12 -19.09
CA GLU A 65 -3.44 -25.39 -19.33
C GLU A 65 -4.39 -25.30 -20.53
N SER A 66 -4.96 -24.11 -20.78
CA SER A 66 -5.99 -23.93 -21.80
C SER A 66 -5.40 -23.43 -23.13
N LYS A 67 -5.78 -24.07 -24.21
CA LYS A 67 -5.44 -23.66 -25.61
C LYS A 67 -6.48 -22.69 -26.20
N ASN A 68 -7.57 -22.38 -25.49
CA ASN A 68 -8.68 -21.58 -26.00
C ASN A 68 -8.78 -20.25 -25.27
N LEU A 69 -8.44 -19.15 -25.94
CA LEU A 69 -8.50 -17.80 -25.39
C LEU A 69 -9.91 -17.38 -24.89
N ALA A 70 -10.97 -17.86 -25.51
CA ALA A 70 -12.33 -17.55 -25.07
C ALA A 70 -12.67 -18.24 -23.73
N ALA A 71 -12.22 -19.49 -23.54
CA ALA A 71 -12.36 -20.21 -22.27
C ALA A 71 -11.54 -19.52 -21.16
N ILE A 72 -10.31 -19.08 -21.45
CA ILE A 72 -9.46 -18.32 -20.53
C ILE A 72 -10.14 -16.99 -20.15
N HIS A 73 -10.74 -16.31 -21.11
CA HIS A 73 -11.47 -15.08 -20.85
C HIS A 73 -12.65 -15.32 -19.90
N THR A 74 -13.43 -16.37 -20.11
CA THR A 74 -14.55 -16.73 -19.22
C THR A 74 -14.05 -17.02 -17.81
N ALA A 75 -12.97 -17.77 -17.64
CA ALA A 75 -12.36 -18.05 -16.35
C ALA A 75 -11.83 -16.78 -15.68
N SER A 76 -11.26 -15.84 -16.44
CA SER A 76 -10.72 -14.58 -15.93
C SER A 76 -11.78 -13.68 -15.28
N VAL A 77 -13.04 -13.77 -15.69
CA VAL A 77 -14.16 -12.97 -15.14
C VAL A 77 -14.38 -13.26 -13.65
N GLY A 78 -14.14 -14.51 -13.22
CA GLY A 78 -14.23 -14.91 -11.81
C GLY A 78 -13.07 -14.41 -10.93
N LEU A 79 -11.92 -14.03 -11.53
CA LEU A 79 -10.69 -13.65 -10.83
C LEU A 79 -10.51 -12.12 -10.81
N LYS A 80 -11.44 -11.45 -10.13
CA LYS A 80 -11.52 -9.97 -10.12
C LYS A 80 -10.34 -9.30 -9.42
N SER A 81 -9.73 -9.97 -8.45
CA SER A 81 -8.60 -9.44 -7.67
C SER A 81 -7.25 -9.73 -8.32
N SER A 82 -7.20 -10.51 -9.41
CA SER A 82 -5.96 -10.81 -10.12
C SER A 82 -5.57 -9.66 -11.06
N PRO A 83 -4.46 -8.95 -10.82
CA PRO A 83 -3.95 -7.94 -11.74
C PRO A 83 -3.60 -8.53 -13.10
N VAL A 84 -2.99 -9.72 -13.14
CA VAL A 84 -2.61 -10.40 -14.40
C VAL A 84 -3.85 -10.74 -15.23
N ALA A 85 -4.93 -11.22 -14.61
CA ALA A 85 -6.19 -11.48 -15.31
C ALA A 85 -6.82 -10.21 -15.89
N GLN A 86 -6.68 -9.06 -15.20
CA GLN A 86 -7.16 -7.77 -15.71
C GLN A 86 -6.34 -7.31 -16.92
N VAL A 87 -5.01 -7.46 -16.87
CA VAL A 87 -4.12 -7.17 -18.00
C VAL A 87 -4.45 -8.05 -19.21
N PHE A 88 -4.64 -9.36 -18.99
CA PHE A 88 -5.10 -10.28 -20.04
C PHE A 88 -6.43 -9.81 -20.67
N ARG A 89 -7.42 -9.47 -19.85
CA ARG A 89 -8.74 -9.03 -20.35
C ARG A 89 -8.63 -7.80 -21.24
N ALA A 90 -7.79 -6.83 -20.88
CA ALA A 90 -7.55 -5.66 -21.69
C ALA A 90 -6.92 -6.02 -23.05
N GLY A 91 -5.90 -6.88 -23.04
CA GLY A 91 -5.26 -7.37 -24.26
C GLY A 91 -6.21 -8.19 -25.15
N TYR A 92 -6.99 -9.10 -24.55
CA TYR A 92 -7.96 -9.92 -25.26
C TYR A 92 -9.10 -9.10 -25.90
N GLN A 93 -9.61 -8.09 -25.21
CA GLN A 93 -10.63 -7.20 -25.75
C GLN A 93 -10.11 -6.41 -26.96
N GLU A 94 -8.90 -5.89 -26.90
CA GLU A 94 -8.28 -5.19 -28.04
C GLU A 94 -8.05 -6.14 -29.21
N LEU A 95 -7.60 -7.37 -28.93
CA LEU A 95 -7.41 -8.41 -29.95
C LEU A 95 -8.73 -8.75 -30.66
N LEU A 96 -9.83 -8.85 -29.94
CA LEU A 96 -11.15 -9.06 -30.53
C LEU A 96 -11.59 -7.91 -31.43
N GLN A 97 -11.30 -6.66 -31.04
CA GLN A 97 -11.61 -5.48 -31.86
C GLN A 97 -10.83 -5.50 -33.17
N LEU A 98 -9.53 -5.82 -33.09
CA LEU A 98 -8.68 -5.94 -34.28
C LEU A 98 -9.16 -7.06 -35.22
N THR A 99 -9.52 -8.22 -34.69
CA THR A 99 -10.04 -9.32 -35.49
C THR A 99 -11.36 -8.98 -36.18
N ARG A 100 -12.24 -8.21 -35.50
CA ARG A 100 -13.49 -7.71 -36.10
C ARG A 100 -13.23 -6.68 -37.19
N ALA A 101 -12.31 -5.73 -36.95
CA ALA A 101 -11.92 -4.73 -37.95
C ALA A 101 -11.29 -5.37 -39.19
N LYS A 102 -10.41 -6.38 -39.01
CA LYS A 102 -9.81 -7.14 -40.12
C LYS A 102 -10.87 -7.88 -40.94
N ARG A 103 -11.88 -8.49 -40.30
CA ARG A 103 -12.99 -9.14 -41.03
C ARG A 103 -13.85 -8.17 -41.81
N GLN A 104 -14.00 -6.93 -41.37
CA GLN A 104 -14.75 -5.88 -42.10
C GLN A 104 -13.95 -5.28 -43.22
N ALA A 105 -12.61 -5.29 -43.15
CA ALA A 105 -11.70 -4.72 -44.16
C ALA A 105 -11.28 -5.72 -45.26
N VAL A 106 -11.83 -6.94 -45.29
CA VAL A 106 -11.57 -7.96 -46.34
C VAL A 106 -12.10 -7.45 -47.68
N GLY A 107 -11.32 -6.60 -48.33
CA GLY A 107 -11.61 -5.92 -49.59
C GLY A 107 -10.60 -4.83 -49.99
N SER A 108 -9.66 -4.47 -49.12
CA SER A 108 -8.63 -3.45 -49.38
C SER A 108 -7.20 -4.04 -49.15
N ASP A 109 -6.35 -3.82 -50.15
CA ASP A 109 -5.01 -4.38 -50.37
C ASP A 109 -3.91 -3.85 -49.36
N SER A 110 -4.25 -3.53 -48.13
CA SER A 110 -3.32 -2.95 -47.15
C SER A 110 -3.02 -3.84 -45.92
N GLY A 111 -2.87 -5.17 -46.16
CA GLY A 111 -2.78 -6.17 -45.07
C GLY A 111 -1.58 -6.05 -44.11
N PHE A 112 -0.39 -5.71 -44.59
CA PHE A 112 0.85 -5.82 -43.79
C PHE A 112 1.05 -4.69 -42.77
N SER A 113 0.72 -3.45 -43.10
CA SER A 113 0.88 -2.31 -42.19
C SER A 113 -0.19 -2.27 -41.07
N THR A 114 -1.34 -2.91 -41.28
CA THR A 114 -2.44 -2.99 -40.32
C THR A 114 -2.13 -4.00 -39.20
N ASP A 115 -1.41 -5.08 -39.48
CA ASP A 115 -1.11 -6.13 -38.49
C ASP A 115 -0.06 -5.69 -37.44
N LEU A 116 1.02 -5.02 -37.87
CA LEU A 116 2.02 -4.46 -36.95
C LEU A 116 1.43 -3.35 -36.04
N GLY A 117 0.57 -2.50 -36.60
CA GLY A 117 -0.18 -1.49 -35.83
C GLY A 117 -1.14 -2.11 -34.81
N GLY A 118 -1.71 -3.27 -35.16
CA GLY A 118 -2.65 -3.99 -34.30
C GLY A 118 -2.00 -4.53 -33.01
N ILE A 119 -0.87 -5.22 -33.14
CA ILE A 119 -0.15 -5.78 -31.95
C ILE A 119 0.35 -4.65 -31.05
N ALA A 120 0.86 -3.55 -31.64
CA ALA A 120 1.25 -2.39 -30.88
C ALA A 120 0.06 -1.77 -30.08
N ASN A 121 -1.17 -1.85 -30.61
CA ASN A 121 -2.37 -1.43 -29.88
C ASN A 121 -2.67 -2.36 -28.70
N VAL A 122 -2.58 -3.69 -28.89
CA VAL A 122 -2.75 -4.68 -27.83
C VAL A 122 -1.75 -4.42 -26.70
N MET A 123 -0.46 -4.26 -27.05
CA MET A 123 0.59 -3.94 -26.07
C MET A 123 0.27 -2.67 -25.29
N ARG A 124 -0.15 -1.60 -25.96
CA ARG A 124 -0.52 -0.34 -25.31
C ARG A 124 -1.73 -0.49 -24.39
N ALA A 125 -2.73 -1.29 -24.77
CA ALA A 125 -3.89 -1.56 -23.93
C ALA A 125 -3.50 -2.35 -22.67
N MET A 126 -2.66 -3.36 -22.78
CA MET A 126 -2.14 -4.15 -21.67
C MET A 126 -1.29 -3.29 -20.72
N LYS A 127 -0.36 -2.49 -21.24
CA LYS A 127 0.48 -1.57 -20.44
C LYS A 127 -0.35 -0.51 -19.72
N ARG A 128 -1.38 0.02 -20.35
CA ARG A 128 -2.31 0.95 -19.70
C ARG A 128 -3.04 0.28 -18.53
N GLN A 129 -3.52 -0.96 -18.71
CA GLN A 129 -4.19 -1.71 -17.65
C GLN A 129 -3.23 -2.07 -16.52
N GLU A 130 -1.99 -2.45 -16.83
CA GLU A 130 -0.93 -2.69 -15.86
C GLU A 130 -0.71 -1.48 -14.94
N ASN A 131 -0.58 -0.28 -15.52
CA ASN A 131 -0.44 0.97 -14.76
C ASN A 131 -1.66 1.24 -13.86
N VAL A 132 -2.86 0.94 -14.34
CA VAL A 132 -4.09 1.05 -13.53
C VAL A 132 -4.05 0.10 -12.34
N GLU A 133 -3.66 -1.15 -12.54
CA GLU A 133 -3.57 -2.12 -11.45
C GLU A 133 -2.46 -1.77 -10.45
N LEU A 134 -1.30 -1.30 -10.92
CA LEU A 134 -0.22 -0.81 -10.05
C LEU A 134 -0.69 0.36 -9.19
N THR A 135 -1.35 1.35 -9.79
CA THR A 135 -1.89 2.49 -9.04
C THR A 135 -2.88 2.05 -7.95
N LYS A 136 -3.73 1.05 -8.23
CA LYS A 136 -4.65 0.48 -7.22
C LYS A 136 -3.90 -0.23 -6.10
N LEU A 137 -2.84 -0.98 -6.42
CA LEU A 137 -2.02 -1.68 -5.44
C LEU A 137 -1.22 -0.70 -4.57
N GLU A 138 -0.73 0.39 -5.13
CA GLU A 138 0.05 1.43 -4.44
C GLU A 138 -0.82 2.39 -3.62
N ALA A 139 -2.10 2.50 -3.93
CA ALA A 139 -3.01 3.40 -3.20
C ALA A 139 -2.96 3.15 -1.69
N GLY A 140 -2.72 4.20 -0.91
CA GLY A 140 -2.71 4.17 0.55
C GLY A 140 -1.38 3.74 1.19
N ILE A 141 -0.45 3.08 0.48
CA ILE A 141 0.86 2.74 1.10
C ILE A 141 1.73 3.97 1.33
N THR A 142 1.52 5.04 0.58
CA THR A 142 2.20 6.34 0.79
C THR A 142 1.93 6.89 2.19
N PHE A 143 0.74 6.67 2.75
CA PHE A 143 0.43 7.05 4.12
C PHE A 143 1.34 6.33 5.12
N LEU A 144 1.63 5.04 4.91
CA LEU A 144 2.55 4.27 5.75
C LEU A 144 3.98 4.83 5.67
N ALA A 145 4.43 5.21 4.46
CA ALA A 145 5.73 5.85 4.28
C ALA A 145 5.81 7.18 5.06
N THR A 146 4.77 8.00 4.95
CA THR A 146 4.69 9.30 5.65
C THR A 146 4.66 9.09 7.15
N THR A 147 3.83 8.18 7.67
CA THR A 147 3.78 7.88 9.10
C THR A 147 5.12 7.34 9.60
N GLY A 148 5.73 6.39 8.86
CA GLY A 148 7.02 5.80 9.21
C GLY A 148 8.14 6.83 9.31
N SER A 149 8.17 7.81 8.40
CA SER A 149 9.19 8.85 8.37
C SER A 149 8.91 10.03 9.30
N SER A 150 7.64 10.44 9.48
CA SER A 150 7.29 11.68 10.18
C SER A 150 6.92 11.48 11.65
N ALA A 151 6.32 10.34 12.02
CA ALA A 151 5.86 10.11 13.39
C ALA A 151 6.98 10.18 14.44
N PRO A 152 8.23 9.71 14.21
CA PRO A 152 9.31 9.88 15.17
C PRO A 152 9.64 11.36 15.44
N PHE A 153 9.63 12.20 14.41
CA PHE A 153 9.91 13.63 14.54
C PHE A 153 8.78 14.38 15.23
N ILE A 154 7.52 13.97 14.99
CA ILE A 154 6.35 14.49 15.69
C ILE A 154 6.43 14.12 17.18
N GLY A 155 6.81 12.88 17.51
CA GLY A 155 7.06 12.45 18.88
C GLY A 155 8.18 13.23 19.56
N LEU A 156 9.29 13.43 18.86
CA LEU A 156 10.41 14.25 19.33
C LEU A 156 10.01 15.69 19.59
N PHE A 157 9.21 16.29 18.69
CA PHE A 157 8.66 17.64 18.91
C PHE A 157 7.85 17.69 20.21
N GLY A 158 6.99 16.69 20.46
CA GLY A 158 6.23 16.61 21.71
C GLY A 158 7.13 16.54 22.95
N THR A 159 8.24 15.80 22.87
CA THR A 159 9.22 15.71 23.96
C THR A 159 9.89 17.05 24.24
N VAL A 160 10.39 17.71 23.21
CA VAL A 160 11.08 19.01 23.34
C VAL A 160 10.11 20.04 23.93
N TRP A 161 8.88 20.10 23.43
CA TRP A 161 7.86 21.02 23.92
C TRP A 161 7.48 20.73 25.37
N GLY A 162 7.26 19.46 25.73
CA GLY A 162 6.90 19.05 27.08
C GLY A 162 7.99 19.34 28.12
N ILE A 163 9.25 19.04 27.78
CA ILE A 163 10.39 19.39 28.66
C ILE A 163 10.51 20.91 28.83
N MET A 164 10.39 21.66 27.74
CA MET A 164 10.44 23.10 27.77
C MET A 164 9.36 23.69 28.72
N THR A 165 8.12 23.24 28.61
CA THR A 165 7.01 23.69 29.45
C THR A 165 7.19 23.30 30.91
N ALA A 166 7.74 22.10 31.20
CA ALA A 166 8.05 21.65 32.55
C ALA A 166 9.09 22.56 33.21
N PHE A 167 10.15 22.97 32.52
CA PHE A 167 11.15 23.91 33.04
C PHE A 167 10.62 25.34 33.19
N LEU A 168 9.76 25.79 32.27
CA LEU A 168 9.10 27.11 32.44
C LEU A 168 8.21 27.13 33.69
N GLY A 169 7.49 26.04 33.98
CA GLY A 169 6.70 25.89 35.19
C GLY A 169 7.55 25.93 36.47
N LEU A 170 8.74 25.28 36.44
CA LEU A 170 9.69 25.33 37.56
C LEU A 170 10.19 26.74 37.82
N SER A 171 10.54 27.48 36.77
CA SER A 171 10.99 28.88 36.89
C SER A 171 9.92 29.79 37.52
N ALA A 172 8.64 29.54 37.19
CA ALA A 172 7.52 30.34 37.75
C ALA A 172 7.20 30.00 39.22
N SER A 173 7.45 28.75 39.64
CA SER A 173 7.14 28.26 40.99
C SER A 173 8.18 28.61 42.07
N HIS A 174 9.32 29.20 41.69
CA HIS A 174 10.46 29.51 42.57
C HIS A 174 10.96 28.33 43.44
N THR A 175 10.65 27.08 43.04
CA THR A 175 11.10 25.85 43.72
C THR A 175 12.26 25.24 42.95
N SER A 176 13.32 24.83 43.65
CA SER A 176 14.48 24.16 43.00
C SER A 176 14.38 22.65 43.06
N SER A 177 13.16 22.09 43.23
CA SER A 177 12.97 20.66 43.37
C SER A 177 12.81 19.95 42.02
N ILE A 178 13.65 18.96 41.72
CA ILE A 178 13.53 18.08 40.54
C ILE A 178 12.21 17.30 40.51
N GLN A 179 11.60 17.09 41.69
CA GLN A 179 10.30 16.43 41.83
C GLN A 179 9.17 17.22 41.19
N ALA A 180 9.30 18.55 41.07
CA ALA A 180 8.31 19.39 40.44
C ALA A 180 8.28 19.24 38.89
N VAL A 181 9.41 18.90 38.27
CA VAL A 181 9.51 18.73 36.79
C VAL A 181 9.43 17.29 36.32
N ALA A 182 9.68 16.31 37.21
CA ALA A 182 9.72 14.91 36.86
C ALA A 182 8.46 14.36 36.16
N PRO A 183 7.22 14.72 36.58
CA PRO A 183 6.02 14.30 35.89
C PRO A 183 5.95 14.85 34.46
N GLY A 184 6.22 16.12 34.22
CA GLY A 184 6.18 16.74 32.91
C GLY A 184 7.24 16.18 31.95
N ILE A 185 8.43 15.82 32.47
CA ILE A 185 9.46 15.12 31.67
C ILE A 185 8.99 13.70 31.32
N ALA A 186 8.39 12.97 32.26
CA ALA A 186 7.88 11.62 32.00
C ALA A 186 6.78 11.64 30.93
N GLU A 187 5.84 12.58 31.02
CA GLU A 187 4.78 12.80 30.00
C GLU A 187 5.37 13.13 28.63
N ALA A 188 6.38 14.00 28.58
CA ALA A 188 7.08 14.33 27.35
C ALA A 188 7.69 13.08 26.70
N LEU A 189 8.39 12.24 27.44
CA LEU A 189 9.03 11.01 26.93
C LEU A 189 8.02 10.02 26.33
N ILE A 190 6.79 9.97 26.85
CA ILE A 190 5.72 9.14 26.30
C ILE A 190 5.40 9.52 24.85
N THR A 191 5.46 10.79 24.49
CA THR A 191 5.17 11.21 23.10
C THR A 191 6.15 10.61 22.09
N THR A 192 7.44 10.57 22.42
CA THR A 192 8.44 9.91 21.56
C THR A 192 8.21 8.41 21.49
N ALA A 193 7.90 7.75 22.60
CA ALA A 193 7.60 6.33 22.61
C ALA A 193 6.39 6.00 21.72
N VAL A 194 5.30 6.77 21.82
CA VAL A 194 4.11 6.62 20.98
C VAL A 194 4.44 6.89 19.50
N GLY A 195 5.25 7.90 19.20
CA GLY A 195 5.74 8.20 17.86
C GLY A 195 6.49 7.02 17.23
N LEU A 196 7.37 6.36 17.99
CA LEU A 196 8.11 5.17 17.54
C LEU A 196 7.18 3.95 17.35
N VAL A 197 6.22 3.76 18.25
CA VAL A 197 5.22 2.67 18.13
C VAL A 197 4.37 2.82 16.87
N ALA A 198 4.05 4.04 16.46
CA ALA A 198 3.33 4.29 15.20
C ALA A 198 4.25 4.14 13.97
N ALA A 199 5.50 4.61 14.07
CA ALA A 199 6.42 4.65 12.94
C ALA A 199 6.98 3.28 12.55
N ILE A 200 7.40 2.48 13.52
CA ILE A 200 8.12 1.22 13.23
C ILE A 200 7.26 0.24 12.43
N PRO A 201 6.02 -0.10 12.81
CA PRO A 201 5.17 -0.97 12.00
C PRO A 201 4.87 -0.37 10.63
N SER A 202 4.59 0.94 10.56
CA SER A 202 4.30 1.63 9.32
C SER A 202 5.44 1.49 8.31
N GLN A 203 6.67 1.75 8.72
CA GLN A 203 7.86 1.62 7.88
C GLN A 203 8.12 0.18 7.45
N MET A 204 7.97 -0.78 8.37
CA MET A 204 8.17 -2.20 8.06
C MET A 204 7.17 -2.69 7.00
N PHE A 205 5.88 -2.37 7.17
CA PHE A 205 4.84 -2.79 6.23
C PHE A 205 4.88 -2.03 4.92
N TYR A 206 5.29 -0.75 4.90
CA TYR A 206 5.57 -0.03 3.67
C TYR A 206 6.62 -0.76 2.82
N ASN A 207 7.75 -1.12 3.41
CA ASN A 207 8.81 -1.85 2.71
C ASN A 207 8.33 -3.22 2.22
N TYR A 208 7.59 -3.94 3.05
CA TYR A 208 7.01 -5.24 2.70
C TYR A 208 6.05 -5.13 1.51
N PHE A 209 5.09 -4.19 1.55
CA PHE A 209 4.12 -4.03 0.46
C PHE A 209 4.78 -3.57 -0.83
N THR A 210 5.71 -2.63 -0.77
CA THR A 210 6.46 -2.17 -1.94
C THR A 210 7.20 -3.33 -2.63
N ALA A 211 7.83 -4.20 -1.84
CA ALA A 211 8.50 -5.39 -2.39
C ALA A 211 7.49 -6.35 -3.05
N ARG A 212 6.32 -6.59 -2.45
CA ARG A 212 5.28 -7.47 -3.00
C ARG A 212 4.64 -6.92 -4.26
N ILE A 213 4.38 -5.60 -4.30
CA ILE A 213 3.82 -4.93 -5.47
C ILE A 213 4.82 -5.00 -6.64
N ARG A 214 6.11 -4.84 -6.38
CA ARG A 214 7.15 -4.98 -7.41
C ARG A 214 7.14 -6.38 -8.05
N VAL A 215 6.96 -7.44 -7.25
CA VAL A 215 6.84 -8.81 -7.77
C VAL A 215 5.62 -8.93 -8.69
N LEU A 216 4.45 -8.45 -8.27
CA LEU A 216 3.25 -8.46 -9.10
C LEU A 216 3.40 -7.63 -10.38
N ALA A 217 4.13 -6.50 -10.33
CA ALA A 217 4.45 -5.69 -11.50
C ALA A 217 5.28 -6.49 -12.52
N THR A 218 6.32 -7.17 -12.06
CA THR A 218 7.16 -8.02 -12.90
C THR A 218 6.36 -9.18 -13.49
N GLU A 219 5.46 -9.79 -12.72
CA GLU A 219 4.58 -10.87 -13.22
C GLU A 219 3.64 -10.36 -14.33
N MET A 220 3.06 -9.16 -14.19
CA MET A 220 2.25 -8.55 -15.25
C MET A 220 3.05 -8.24 -16.50
N ASP A 221 4.26 -7.71 -16.37
CA ASP A 221 5.14 -7.38 -17.50
C ASP A 221 5.59 -8.62 -18.27
N ASN A 222 6.02 -9.67 -17.55
CA ASN A 222 6.37 -10.96 -18.13
C ASN A 222 5.18 -11.58 -18.87
N PHE A 223 4.00 -11.58 -18.21
CA PHE A 223 2.77 -12.09 -18.83
C PHE A 223 2.40 -11.30 -20.10
N THR A 224 2.53 -9.98 -20.09
CA THR A 224 2.29 -9.13 -21.27
C THR A 224 3.20 -9.53 -22.44
N SER A 225 4.50 -9.72 -22.17
CA SER A 225 5.47 -10.13 -23.17
C SER A 225 5.15 -11.51 -23.76
N GLU A 226 4.82 -12.48 -22.91
CA GLU A 226 4.45 -13.84 -23.33
C GLU A 226 3.14 -13.84 -24.14
N PHE A 227 2.13 -13.10 -23.70
CA PHE A 227 0.86 -13.00 -24.42
C PHE A 227 1.06 -12.39 -25.82
N LEU A 228 1.88 -11.36 -25.95
CA LEU A 228 2.19 -10.75 -27.25
C LEU A 228 2.91 -11.71 -28.17
N ASN A 229 3.89 -12.46 -27.68
CA ASN A 229 4.58 -13.49 -28.46
C ASN A 229 3.62 -14.58 -29.00
N ILE A 230 2.64 -15.00 -28.18
CA ILE A 230 1.60 -15.94 -28.59
C ILE A 230 0.67 -15.31 -29.63
N ALA A 231 0.26 -14.06 -29.41
CA ALA A 231 -0.62 -13.32 -30.31
C ALA A 231 0.06 -13.12 -31.69
N GLU A 232 1.31 -12.73 -31.73
CA GLU A 232 2.09 -12.59 -32.98
C GLU A 232 2.14 -13.90 -33.76
N ARG A 233 2.45 -14.99 -33.08
CA ARG A 233 2.58 -16.32 -33.72
C ARG A 233 1.26 -16.84 -34.30
N HIS A 234 0.10 -16.47 -33.72
CA HIS A 234 -1.21 -16.95 -34.18
C HIS A 234 -1.93 -16.00 -35.14
N PHE A 235 -1.53 -14.72 -35.22
CA PHE A 235 -2.20 -13.72 -36.05
C PHE A 235 -1.35 -13.17 -37.19
N LEU A 236 -0.02 -13.46 -37.21
CA LEU A 236 0.92 -13.09 -38.28
C LEU A 236 1.42 -14.28 -39.07
N SER A 237 1.11 -15.51 -38.69
CA SER A 237 1.33 -16.74 -39.49
C SER A 237 0.05 -17.08 -40.25
#